data_775f3c465f7872def7fbf6554ea3b1df
#
_entry.id   775f3c465f7872def7fbf6554ea3b1df
#
_cell.length_a   1.000
_cell.length_b   1.000
_cell.length_c   1.000
_cell.angle_alpha   90.00
_cell.angle_beta   90.00
_cell.angle_gamma   90.00
#
_symmetry.space_group_name_H-M   'P 1'
#
loop_
_entity.id
_entity.type
_entity.pdbx_description
1 polymer ?
#
loop_
_entity_poly.entity_id
_entity_poly.type
_entity_poly.pdbx_seq_one_letter_code
_entity_poly.pdbx_strand_id
1 'polypeptide(L)'
;RIILLGVDCNYVEYVDGSEIDGSALRMKETPKENPNYWFDDYQQAGDEYNVPRGQDFHKPTWNMFAYRAAHANVEVVNCSPISTLRCFKADTLENVLNK
;
A
#
# COMPACT_ATOMS: atom_id res chain seq x y z
N ARG A 1 -17.72 -13.21 -2.81
CA ARG A 1 -16.73 -12.38 -3.54
C ARG A 1 -16.22 -11.27 -2.63
N ILE A 2 -14.91 -11.04 -2.68
CA ILE A 2 -14.24 -9.96 -1.94
C ILE A 2 -13.72 -8.95 -2.95
N ILE A 3 -14.00 -7.68 -2.72
CA ILE A 3 -13.51 -6.58 -3.54
C ILE A 3 -12.52 -5.77 -2.69
N LEU A 4 -11.30 -5.62 -3.18
CA LEU A 4 -10.26 -4.84 -2.51
C LEU A 4 -10.24 -3.42 -3.09
N LEU A 5 -10.20 -2.43 -2.21
CA LEU A 5 -10.08 -1.02 -2.57
C LEU A 5 -8.95 -0.40 -1.76
N GLY A 6 -8.09 0.35 -2.42
CA GLY A 6 -7.01 1.06 -1.74
C GLY A 6 -5.88 0.18 -1.24
N VAL A 7 -5.74 -1.04 -1.77
CA VAL A 7 -4.64 -1.96 -1.43
C VAL A 7 -3.55 -1.78 -2.48
N ASP A 8 -2.76 -0.74 -2.34
CA ASP A 8 -1.83 -0.34 -3.38
C ASP A 8 -0.49 -1.10 -3.32
N CYS A 9 0.00 -1.40 -2.12
CA CYS A 9 1.33 -1.96 -1.90
C CYS A 9 2.40 -1.18 -2.66
N ASN A 10 2.19 0.11 -2.79
CA ASN A 10 3.00 1.04 -3.58
C ASN A 10 3.32 2.25 -2.71
N TYR A 11 4.36 2.11 -1.90
CA TYR A 11 4.77 3.13 -0.95
C TYR A 11 5.98 3.88 -1.50
N VAL A 12 5.92 5.20 -1.48
CA VAL A 12 7.07 6.04 -1.83
C VAL A 12 8.04 6.04 -0.63
N GLU A 13 9.22 5.46 -0.83
CA GLU A 13 10.16 5.23 0.27
C GLU A 13 10.70 6.52 0.87
N TYR A 14 10.86 7.54 0.05
CA TYR A 14 11.45 8.81 0.47
C TYR A 14 10.46 9.94 0.25
N VAL A 15 10.11 10.60 1.33
CA VAL A 15 9.26 11.79 1.31
C VAL A 15 10.15 13.01 1.46
N ASP A 16 9.82 14.10 0.78
CA ASP A 16 10.56 15.35 0.92
C ASP A 16 10.68 15.77 2.38
N GLY A 17 11.88 16.20 2.78
CA GLY A 17 12.14 16.56 4.17
C GLY A 17 12.50 15.39 5.08
N SER A 18 12.68 14.19 4.53
CA SER A 18 13.11 13.01 5.29
C SER A 18 14.59 12.69 5.06
N GLU A 19 15.17 11.96 6.02
CA GLU A 19 16.49 11.36 5.90
C GLU A 19 16.49 9.97 6.49
N ILE A 20 17.41 9.12 6.01
CA ILE A 20 17.61 7.80 6.57
C ILE A 20 18.78 7.84 7.57
N ASP A 21 18.53 7.32 8.76
CA ASP A 21 19.51 7.14 9.80
C ASP A 21 19.44 5.67 10.26
N GLY A 22 20.35 4.85 9.71
CA GLY A 22 20.32 3.41 9.96
C GLY A 22 19.06 2.76 9.38
N SER A 23 18.24 2.17 10.25
CA SER A 23 16.96 1.55 9.89
C SER A 23 15.76 2.49 10.08
N ALA A 24 16.02 3.73 10.48
CA ALA A 24 14.97 4.71 10.73
C ALA A 24 14.85 5.72 9.59
N LEU A 25 13.63 6.10 9.29
CA LEU A 25 13.31 7.26 8.47
C LEU A 25 12.93 8.39 9.41
N ARG A 26 13.70 9.47 9.39
CA ARG A 26 13.45 10.63 10.25
C ARG A 26 12.95 11.80 9.41
N MET A 27 11.89 12.44 9.88
CA MET A 27 11.37 13.64 9.27
C MET A 27 12.11 14.87 9.82
N LYS A 28 12.85 15.55 8.96
CA LYS A 28 13.51 16.82 9.33
C LYS A 28 12.53 17.98 9.32
N GLU A 29 11.57 17.90 8.42
CA GLU A 29 10.52 18.92 8.25
C GLU A 29 9.22 18.26 7.87
N THR A 30 8.12 18.95 8.09
CA THR A 30 6.81 18.51 7.61
C THR A 30 6.75 18.72 6.10
N PRO A 31 6.51 17.68 5.28
CA PRO A 31 6.47 17.83 3.83
C PRO A 31 5.29 18.71 3.40
N LYS A 32 5.46 19.43 2.31
CA LYS A 32 4.38 20.23 1.72
C LYS A 32 3.28 19.33 1.14
N GLU A 33 3.68 18.21 0.55
CA GLU A 33 2.80 17.19 0.02
C GLU A 33 3.31 15.83 0.47
N ASN A 34 2.40 14.95 0.87
CA ASN A 34 2.77 13.59 1.23
C ASN A 34 2.20 12.62 0.20
N PRO A 35 3.06 11.91 -0.57
CA PRO A 35 2.59 11.01 -1.63
C PRO A 35 1.93 9.72 -1.11
N ASN A 36 2.07 9.40 0.18
CA ASN A 36 1.60 8.15 0.76
C ASN A 36 0.31 8.29 1.56
N TYR A 37 -0.09 9.51 1.91
CA TYR A 37 -1.25 9.76 2.76
C TYR A 37 -2.15 10.83 2.13
N TRP A 38 -3.42 10.74 2.42
CA TRP A 38 -4.41 11.66 1.86
C TRP A 38 -4.36 13.06 2.47
N PHE A 39 -3.63 13.24 3.58
CA PHE A 39 -3.40 14.55 4.20
C PHE A 39 -1.90 14.76 4.42
N ASP A 40 -1.43 15.98 4.16
CA ASP A 40 -0.01 16.26 4.00
C ASP A 40 0.77 16.31 5.31
N ASP A 41 0.11 16.65 6.42
CA ASP A 41 0.74 16.78 7.73
C ASP A 41 0.71 15.49 8.57
N TYR A 42 0.45 14.35 7.96
CA TYR A 42 0.50 13.05 8.66
C TYR A 42 1.89 12.77 9.20
N GLN A 43 2.90 13.02 8.38
CA GLN A 43 4.30 12.92 8.79
C GLN A 43 4.83 14.32 9.07
N GLN A 44 5.21 14.57 10.33
CA GLN A 44 5.63 15.88 10.78
C GLN A 44 7.10 15.90 11.15
N ALA A 45 7.70 17.10 11.17
CA ALA A 45 9.07 17.30 11.60
C ALA A 45 9.32 16.64 12.96
N GLY A 46 10.39 15.89 13.07
CA GLY A 46 10.77 15.15 14.27
C GLY A 46 10.21 13.75 14.39
N ASP A 47 9.27 13.35 13.53
CA ASP A 47 8.75 11.99 13.52
C ASP A 47 9.79 10.99 13.00
N GLU A 48 9.78 9.79 13.59
CA GLU A 48 10.61 8.68 13.16
C GLU A 48 9.76 7.47 12.82
N TYR A 49 10.14 6.79 11.74
CA TYR A 49 9.48 5.59 11.24
C TYR A 49 10.52 4.55 10.87
N ASN A 50 10.11 3.30 10.76
CA ASN A 50 10.97 2.30 10.12
C ASN A 50 11.12 2.64 8.64
N VAL A 51 12.28 2.33 8.06
CA VAL A 51 12.47 2.51 6.62
C VAL A 51 11.36 1.75 5.89
N PRO A 52 10.59 2.44 5.01
CA PRO A 52 9.42 1.82 4.42
C PRO A 52 9.79 0.73 3.42
N ARG A 53 9.55 -0.50 3.83
CA ARG A 53 9.65 -1.70 2.99
C ARG A 53 8.33 -2.47 3.01
N GLY A 54 7.24 -1.73 3.16
CA GLY A 54 5.91 -2.32 3.31
C GLY A 54 5.56 -3.28 2.20
N GLN A 55 5.93 -2.97 0.97
CA GLN A 55 5.70 -3.85 -0.17
C GLN A 55 6.43 -5.19 -0.02
N ASP A 56 7.64 -5.21 0.54
CA ASP A 56 8.40 -6.44 0.73
C ASP A 56 7.86 -7.30 1.87
N PHE A 57 7.25 -6.67 2.88
CA PHE A 57 6.64 -7.37 4.00
C PHE A 57 5.22 -7.81 3.72
N HIS A 58 4.44 -6.98 3.05
CA HIS A 58 3.01 -7.24 2.86
C HIS A 58 2.72 -8.16 1.68
N LYS A 59 3.47 -8.09 0.60
CA LYS A 59 3.23 -8.91 -0.59
C LYS A 59 3.24 -10.42 -0.32
N PRO A 60 4.21 -10.98 0.42
CA PRO A 60 4.18 -12.42 0.73
C PRO A 60 2.93 -12.84 1.49
N THR A 61 2.44 -12.02 2.41
CA THR A 61 1.22 -12.28 3.16
C THR A 61 0.00 -12.27 2.23
N TRP A 62 -0.07 -11.32 1.31
CA TRP A 62 -1.13 -11.27 0.32
C TRP A 62 -1.10 -12.47 -0.62
N ASN A 63 0.07 -12.93 -1.04
CA ASN A 63 0.20 -14.13 -1.85
C ASN A 63 -0.31 -15.37 -1.12
N MET A 64 -0.03 -15.50 0.16
CA MET A 64 -0.56 -16.59 0.99
C MET A 64 -2.08 -16.51 1.11
N PHE A 65 -2.62 -15.32 1.28
CA PHE A 65 -4.08 -15.11 1.32
C PHE A 65 -4.72 -15.50 -0.01
N ALA A 66 -4.11 -15.12 -1.14
CA ALA A 66 -4.63 -15.49 -2.46
C ALA A 66 -4.69 -17.01 -2.63
N TYR A 67 -3.68 -17.73 -2.19
CA TYR A 67 -3.65 -19.18 -2.22
C TYR A 67 -4.80 -19.78 -1.39
N ARG A 68 -5.00 -19.29 -0.18
CA ARG A 68 -6.08 -19.75 0.69
C ARG A 68 -7.47 -19.42 0.14
N ALA A 69 -7.63 -18.24 -0.41
CA ALA A 69 -8.89 -17.84 -1.02
C ALA A 69 -9.25 -18.75 -2.20
N ALA A 70 -8.28 -19.06 -3.05
CA ALA A 70 -8.47 -19.98 -4.18
C ALA A 70 -8.90 -21.37 -3.71
N HIS A 71 -8.28 -21.90 -2.67
CA HIS A 71 -8.65 -23.19 -2.10
C HIS A 71 -10.04 -23.18 -1.47
N ALA A 72 -10.48 -22.05 -0.95
CA ALA A 72 -11.82 -21.88 -0.37
C ALA A 72 -12.89 -21.51 -1.42
N ASN A 73 -12.52 -21.44 -2.68
CA ASN A 73 -13.38 -20.97 -3.77
C ASN A 73 -13.95 -19.57 -3.54
N VAL A 74 -13.16 -18.69 -2.95
CA VAL A 74 -13.52 -17.31 -2.73
C VAL A 74 -12.86 -16.45 -3.82
N GLU A 75 -13.68 -15.78 -4.61
CA GLU A 75 -13.20 -14.83 -5.61
C GLU A 75 -12.75 -13.55 -4.92
N VAL A 76 -11.53 -13.11 -5.21
CA VAL A 76 -10.99 -11.82 -4.75
C VAL A 76 -10.61 -11.01 -5.97
N VAL A 77 -11.12 -9.79 -6.06
CA VAL A 77 -10.83 -8.86 -7.15
C VAL A 77 -10.21 -7.60 -6.58
N ASN A 78 -9.06 -7.22 -7.10
CA ASN A 78 -8.38 -6.00 -6.69
C ASN A 78 -8.82 -4.84 -7.60
N CYS A 79 -9.63 -3.96 -7.04
CA CYS A 79 -10.12 -2.76 -7.71
C CYS A 79 -9.36 -1.50 -7.29
N SER A 80 -8.18 -1.65 -6.72
CA SER A 80 -7.30 -0.54 -6.37
C SER A 80 -6.69 0.04 -7.66
N PRO A 81 -6.91 1.34 -7.98
CA PRO A 81 -6.45 1.91 -9.25
C PRO A 81 -4.94 1.87 -9.44
N ILE A 82 -4.20 2.06 -8.36
CA ILE A 82 -2.74 2.03 -8.35
C ILE A 82 -2.32 0.91 -7.41
N SER A 83 -1.96 -0.23 -7.95
CA SER A 83 -1.55 -1.36 -7.12
C SER A 83 -0.40 -2.12 -7.75
N THR A 84 0.58 -2.49 -6.93
CA THR A 84 1.66 -3.38 -7.33
C THR A 84 1.36 -4.84 -7.01
N LEU A 85 0.23 -5.11 -6.37
CA LEU A 85 -0.22 -6.45 -6.04
C LEU A 85 -0.67 -7.19 -7.30
N ARG A 86 -0.16 -8.39 -7.53
CA ARG A 86 -0.43 -9.16 -8.77
C ARG A 86 -1.04 -10.54 -8.52
N CYS A 87 -1.33 -10.88 -7.26
CA CYS A 87 -1.85 -12.20 -6.91
C CYS A 87 -3.36 -12.34 -7.09
N PHE A 88 -4.06 -11.25 -7.40
CA PHE A 88 -5.50 -11.24 -7.63
C PHE A 88 -5.82 -10.69 -9.01
N LYS A 89 -6.99 -11.05 -9.52
CA LYS A 89 -7.53 -10.42 -10.72
C LYS A 89 -7.70 -8.93 -10.46
N ALA A 90 -7.24 -8.10 -11.39
CA ALA A 90 -7.43 -6.66 -11.35
C ALA A 90 -8.63 -6.28 -12.24
N ASP A 91 -9.46 -5.39 -11.74
CA ASP A 91 -10.59 -4.86 -12.49
C ASP A 91 -10.96 -3.49 -11.94
N THR A 92 -11.85 -2.79 -12.60
CA THR A 92 -12.41 -1.54 -12.07
C THR A 92 -13.61 -1.86 -11.18
N LEU A 93 -13.83 -1.01 -10.19
CA LEU A 93 -14.99 -1.16 -9.32
C LEU A 93 -16.29 -1.09 -10.12
N GLU A 94 -16.34 -0.19 -11.09
CA GLU A 94 -17.50 -0.04 -11.97
C GLU A 94 -17.83 -1.35 -12.70
N ASN A 95 -16.83 -1.98 -13.33
CA ASN A 95 -17.03 -3.25 -14.03
C ASN A 95 -17.50 -4.36 -13.10
N VAL A 96 -16.92 -4.44 -11.91
CA VAL A 96 -17.27 -5.48 -10.93
C VAL A 96 -18.70 -5.31 -10.42
N LEU A 97 -19.14 -4.08 -10.18
CA LEU A 97 -20.49 -3.80 -9.68
C LEU A 97 -21.56 -3.98 -10.76
N ASN A 98 -21.19 -3.88 -12.03
CA ASN A 98 -22.12 -4.02 -13.16
C ASN A 98 -22.23 -5.45 -13.70
N LYS A 99 -21.61 -6.42 -13.07
CA LYS A 99 -21.69 -7.84 -13.44
C LYS A 99 -22.81 -8.58 -12.73
#